data_949261c0e74f65c76d1541dfa5228536
#
_entry.id   949261c0e74f65c76d1541dfa5228536
#
_cell.length_a   1.000
_cell.length_b   1.000
_cell.length_c   1.000
_cell.angle_alpha   90.00
_cell.angle_beta   90.00
_cell.angle_gamma   90.00
#
_symmetry.space_group_name_H-M   'P 1'
#
loop_
_entity.id
_entity.type
_entity.pdbx_description
1 polymer ?
#
loop_
_entity_poly.entity_id
_entity_poly.type
_entity_poly.pdbx_seq_one_letter_code
_entity_poly.pdbx_strand_id
1 'polypeptide(L)'
;LLSAISFGRDMLWRIQSDNITSNTIPFIRKGLVIVSFLSLVLAYLLPSIVQLFYAIGSVLIPGLILPFLNTIRNHPLPMKGSKAIRWMGLPIVISMSWYIFSTINGSSFLGIEPFYPGILSSIGYFYFIQIGNKNASRD
;
A
#
# COMPACT_ATOMS: atom_id res chain seq x y z
N LEU A 1 6.15 -16.95 9.68
CA LEU A 1 4.90 -17.66 10.00
C LEU A 1 3.74 -16.68 10.22
N LEU A 2 3.89 -15.65 11.08
CA LEU A 2 2.85 -14.64 11.35
C LEU A 2 2.36 -13.95 10.08
N SER A 3 3.24 -13.51 9.19
CA SER A 3 2.90 -12.87 7.92
C SER A 3 2.05 -13.77 7.01
N ALA A 4 2.35 -15.07 6.98
CA ALA A 4 1.60 -16.05 6.19
C ALA A 4 0.20 -16.30 6.78
N ILE A 5 0.07 -16.32 8.10
CA ILE A 5 -1.21 -16.48 8.79
C ILE A 5 -2.09 -15.24 8.55
N SER A 6 -1.54 -14.03 8.76
CA SER A 6 -2.26 -12.78 8.49
C SER A 6 -2.70 -12.69 7.02
N PHE A 7 -1.80 -12.96 6.08
CA PHE A 7 -2.12 -12.90 4.66
C PHE A 7 -3.19 -13.94 4.27
N GLY A 8 -3.06 -15.18 4.75
CA GLY A 8 -4.00 -16.26 4.47
C GLY A 8 -5.38 -16.03 5.10
N ARG A 9 -5.40 -15.60 6.36
CA ARG A 9 -6.63 -15.39 7.13
C ARG A 9 -7.30 -14.05 6.81
N ASP A 10 -6.55 -12.96 6.85
CA ASP A 10 -7.15 -11.63 6.81
C ASP A 10 -7.40 -11.15 5.38
N MET A 11 -6.61 -11.64 4.42
CA MET A 11 -6.72 -11.23 3.03
C MET A 11 -7.35 -12.31 2.14
N LEU A 12 -6.79 -13.50 2.04
CA LEU A 12 -7.31 -14.52 1.13
C LEU A 12 -8.68 -15.07 1.55
N TRP A 13 -8.85 -15.38 2.83
CA TRP A 13 -10.12 -15.89 3.35
C TRP A 13 -11.23 -14.84 3.20
N ARG A 14 -10.95 -13.58 3.50
CA ARG A 14 -11.94 -12.49 3.45
C ARG A 14 -12.39 -12.16 2.01
N ILE A 15 -11.52 -12.36 1.02
CA ILE A 15 -11.86 -12.13 -0.39
C ILE A 15 -12.66 -13.29 -0.98
N GLN A 16 -12.40 -14.52 -0.55
CA GLN A 16 -12.90 -15.72 -1.21
C GLN A 16 -14.03 -16.44 -0.45
N SER A 17 -14.27 -16.09 0.81
CA SER A 17 -15.28 -16.78 1.64
C SER A 17 -16.48 -15.91 1.92
N ASP A 18 -17.62 -16.26 1.30
CA ASP A 18 -18.94 -15.71 1.64
C ASP A 18 -19.56 -16.37 2.89
N ASN A 19 -19.02 -17.50 3.36
CA ASN A 19 -19.55 -18.27 4.49
C ASN A 19 -18.58 -18.32 5.66
N ILE A 20 -19.04 -17.87 6.82
CA ILE A 20 -18.31 -17.76 8.10
C ILE A 20 -17.82 -19.13 8.65
N THR A 21 -18.33 -20.24 8.14
CA THR A 21 -18.06 -21.61 8.63
C THR A 21 -16.99 -22.37 7.85
N SER A 22 -16.35 -21.76 6.86
CA SER A 22 -15.33 -22.45 6.06
C SER A 22 -14.00 -22.60 6.83
N ASN A 23 -13.40 -23.78 6.75
CA ASN A 23 -12.10 -24.09 7.33
C ASN A 23 -11.01 -23.12 6.85
N THR A 24 -10.41 -22.37 7.76
CA THR A 24 -9.38 -21.36 7.46
C THR A 24 -8.01 -21.97 7.11
N ILE A 25 -7.80 -23.25 7.45
CA ILE A 25 -6.53 -23.96 7.27
C ILE A 25 -6.02 -23.97 5.82
N PRO A 26 -6.83 -24.30 4.78
CA PRO A 26 -6.34 -24.31 3.41
C PRO A 26 -5.93 -22.92 2.91
N PHE A 27 -6.57 -21.85 3.41
CA PHE A 27 -6.21 -20.47 3.06
C PHE A 27 -4.88 -20.06 3.68
N ILE A 28 -4.60 -20.49 4.91
CA ILE A 28 -3.31 -20.26 5.58
C ILE A 28 -2.19 -20.98 4.82
N ARG A 29 -2.41 -22.22 4.35
CA ARG A 29 -1.43 -22.97 3.55
C ARG A 29 -1.13 -22.26 2.22
N LYS A 30 -2.16 -21.79 1.51
CA LYS A 30 -1.98 -20.98 0.29
C LYS A 30 -1.22 -19.68 0.59
N GLY A 31 -1.58 -18.99 1.67
CA GLY A 31 -0.90 -17.79 2.14
C GLY A 31 0.59 -18.04 2.42
N LEU A 32 0.92 -19.17 3.03
CA LEU A 32 2.31 -19.54 3.32
C LEU A 32 3.12 -19.72 2.04
N VAL A 33 2.58 -20.42 1.05
CA VAL A 33 3.26 -20.61 -0.25
C VAL A 33 3.48 -19.28 -0.96
N ILE A 34 2.46 -18.42 -1.01
CA ILE A 34 2.55 -17.10 -1.66
C ILE A 34 3.58 -16.22 -0.96
N VAL A 35 3.53 -16.13 0.37
CA VAL A 35 4.47 -15.31 1.14
C VAL A 35 5.90 -15.84 1.04
N SER A 36 6.10 -17.16 1.05
CA SER A 36 7.42 -17.77 0.86
C SER A 36 7.99 -17.45 -0.52
N PHE A 37 7.18 -17.58 -1.56
CA PHE A 37 7.59 -17.26 -2.93
C PHE A 37 7.94 -15.77 -3.06
N LEU A 38 7.09 -14.88 -2.53
CA LEU A 38 7.33 -13.44 -2.53
C LEU A 38 8.63 -13.07 -1.77
N SER A 39 8.86 -13.74 -0.64
CA SER A 39 10.08 -13.55 0.16
C SER A 39 11.35 -13.95 -0.61
N LEU A 40 11.30 -15.07 -1.35
CA LEU A 40 12.42 -15.50 -2.20
C LEU A 40 12.68 -14.51 -3.34
N VAL A 41 11.62 -14.03 -3.99
CA VAL A 41 11.75 -13.02 -5.06
C VAL A 41 12.37 -11.74 -4.52
N LEU A 42 11.91 -11.25 -3.36
CA LEU A 42 12.46 -10.06 -2.72
C LEU A 42 13.93 -10.25 -2.32
N ALA A 43 14.28 -11.41 -1.76
CA ALA A 43 15.65 -11.72 -1.39
C ALA A 43 16.60 -11.78 -2.62
N TYR A 44 16.09 -12.23 -3.75
CA TYR A 44 16.86 -12.24 -5.01
C TYR A 44 17.03 -10.84 -5.61
N LEU A 45 15.97 -10.03 -5.60
CA LEU A 45 15.98 -8.68 -6.20
C LEU A 45 16.71 -7.66 -5.33
N LEU A 46 16.63 -7.81 -4.00
CA LEU A 46 17.16 -6.87 -3.02
C LEU A 46 18.06 -7.62 -2.02
N PRO A 47 19.31 -7.95 -2.40
CA PRO A 47 20.24 -8.72 -1.56
C PRO A 47 20.69 -7.96 -0.31
N SER A 48 20.55 -6.63 -0.29
CA SER A 48 20.89 -5.80 0.86
C SER A 48 19.68 -5.51 1.73
N ILE A 49 19.78 -5.80 3.03
CA ILE A 49 18.74 -5.48 4.02
C ILE A 49 18.45 -3.97 4.05
N VAL A 50 19.48 -3.15 3.92
CA VAL A 50 19.33 -1.68 3.90
C VAL A 50 18.52 -1.24 2.69
N GLN A 51 18.78 -1.80 1.51
CA GLN A 51 18.02 -1.51 0.29
C GLN A 51 16.56 -1.97 0.43
N LEU A 52 16.33 -3.11 1.07
CA LEU A 52 14.98 -3.61 1.32
C LEU A 52 14.19 -2.64 2.21
N PHE A 53 14.77 -2.19 3.34
CA PHE A 53 14.12 -1.21 4.21
C PHE A 53 13.89 0.13 3.52
N TYR A 54 14.86 0.59 2.74
CA TYR A 54 14.72 1.80 1.94
C TYR A 54 13.58 1.68 0.92
N ALA A 55 13.53 0.58 0.16
CA ALA A 55 12.47 0.34 -0.83
C ALA A 55 11.07 0.28 -0.17
N ILE A 56 10.93 -0.48 0.92
CA ILE A 56 9.67 -0.58 1.66
C ILE A 56 9.26 0.79 2.22
N GLY A 57 10.18 1.49 2.88
CA GLY A 57 9.91 2.81 3.46
C GLY A 57 9.51 3.84 2.41
N SER A 58 10.28 3.96 1.33
CA SER A 58 10.03 4.96 0.28
C SER A 58 8.76 4.69 -0.53
N VAL A 59 8.33 3.43 -0.62
CA VAL A 59 7.14 3.04 -1.41
C VAL A 59 5.87 2.99 -0.56
N LEU A 60 5.91 2.40 0.65
CA LEU A 60 4.70 2.17 1.44
C LEU A 60 4.32 3.38 2.31
N ILE A 61 5.29 4.10 2.89
CA ILE A 61 4.99 5.21 3.81
C ILE A 61 4.15 6.29 3.13
N PRO A 62 4.43 6.76 1.89
CA PRO A 62 3.61 7.77 1.23
C PRO A 62 2.14 7.38 1.08
N GLY A 63 1.87 6.09 0.86
CA GLY A 63 0.51 5.59 0.73
C GLY A 63 -0.25 5.48 2.06
N LEU A 64 0.47 5.29 3.17
CA LEU A 64 -0.15 5.02 4.47
C LEU A 64 -0.26 6.25 5.36
N ILE A 65 0.70 7.20 5.27
CA ILE A 65 0.82 8.30 6.22
C ILE A 65 -0.40 9.23 6.24
N LEU A 66 -0.91 9.64 5.08
CA LEU A 66 -2.05 10.56 5.02
C LEU A 66 -3.39 9.90 5.37
N PRO A 67 -3.74 8.69 4.92
CA PRO A 67 -4.89 7.96 5.43
C PRO A 67 -4.85 7.75 6.94
N PHE A 68 -3.66 7.45 7.48
CA PHE A 68 -3.46 7.31 8.93
C PHE A 68 -3.69 8.64 9.66
N LEU A 69 -3.11 9.74 9.19
CA LEU A 69 -3.32 11.08 9.75
C LEU A 69 -4.79 11.51 9.68
N ASN A 70 -5.50 11.16 8.61
CA ASN A 70 -6.93 11.42 8.49
C ASN A 70 -7.75 10.72 9.58
N THR A 71 -7.34 9.53 10.01
CA THR A 71 -8.04 8.77 11.07
C THR A 71 -7.92 9.44 12.44
N ILE A 72 -6.78 10.12 12.69
CA ILE A 72 -6.52 10.80 13.97
C ILE A 72 -7.15 12.20 14.00
N ARG A 73 -7.59 12.72 12.87
CA ARG A 73 -8.18 14.05 12.76
C ARG A 73 -9.54 14.13 13.48
N ASN A 74 -9.85 15.24 14.16
CA ASN A 74 -11.12 15.47 14.88
C ASN A 74 -12.37 15.32 13.98
N HIS A 75 -12.24 15.65 12.67
CA HIS A 75 -13.29 15.47 11.66
C HIS A 75 -12.72 14.65 10.51
N PRO A 76 -12.67 13.31 10.61
CA PRO A 76 -12.13 12.47 9.55
C PRO A 76 -13.03 12.53 8.31
N LEU A 77 -12.42 12.60 7.14
CA LEU A 77 -13.15 12.48 5.88
C LEU A 77 -13.76 11.08 5.78
N PRO A 78 -15.03 10.94 5.37
CA PRO A 78 -15.68 9.64 5.26
C PRO A 78 -15.04 8.82 4.14
N MET A 79 -14.35 7.75 4.55
CA MET A 79 -13.61 6.86 3.69
C MET A 79 -14.36 5.54 3.54
N LYS A 80 -15.15 5.38 2.49
CA LYS A 80 -15.75 4.08 2.15
C LYS A 80 -14.82 3.28 1.23
N GLY A 81 -14.60 2.00 1.57
CA GLY A 81 -13.89 0.94 0.85
C GLY A 81 -13.08 1.34 -0.39
N SER A 82 -13.71 1.50 -1.53
CA SER A 82 -13.06 1.82 -2.81
C SER A 82 -12.29 3.16 -2.82
N LYS A 83 -12.75 4.18 -2.08
CA LYS A 83 -12.04 5.47 -1.99
C LYS A 83 -10.78 5.34 -1.12
N ALA A 84 -10.85 4.56 -0.04
CA ALA A 84 -9.71 4.28 0.84
C ALA A 84 -8.63 3.50 0.09
N ILE A 85 -9.01 2.46 -0.65
CA ILE A 85 -8.07 1.66 -1.45
C ILE A 85 -7.35 2.52 -2.49
N ARG A 86 -8.06 3.40 -3.18
CA ARG A 86 -7.45 4.31 -4.17
C ARG A 86 -6.52 5.32 -3.53
N TRP A 87 -6.87 5.85 -2.36
CA TRP A 87 -6.01 6.79 -1.65
C TRP A 87 -4.72 6.17 -1.16
N MET A 88 -4.76 4.91 -0.71
CA MET A 88 -3.55 4.17 -0.34
C MET A 88 -2.78 3.66 -1.55
N GLY A 89 -3.48 3.09 -2.52
CA GLY A 89 -2.88 2.41 -3.66
C GLY A 89 -2.20 3.34 -4.66
N LEU A 90 -2.82 4.49 -4.97
CA LEU A 90 -2.29 5.41 -5.99
C LEU A 90 -0.89 5.95 -5.63
N PRO A 91 -0.63 6.45 -4.42
CA PRO A 91 0.72 6.87 -4.03
C PRO A 91 1.74 5.73 -4.02
N ILE A 92 1.33 4.52 -3.61
CA ILE A 92 2.19 3.33 -3.62
C ILE A 92 2.61 3.00 -5.06
N VAL A 93 1.67 2.98 -6.00
CA VAL A 93 1.96 2.70 -7.41
C VAL A 93 2.89 3.76 -8.01
N ILE A 94 2.67 5.04 -7.71
CA ILE A 94 3.53 6.13 -8.20
C ILE A 94 4.95 6.00 -7.61
N SER A 95 5.08 5.81 -6.29
CA SER A 95 6.39 5.62 -5.65
C SER A 95 7.11 4.38 -6.18
N MET A 96 6.38 3.29 -6.38
CA MET A 96 6.94 2.04 -6.91
C MET A 96 7.42 2.19 -8.35
N SER A 97 6.63 2.86 -9.20
CA SER A 97 7.03 3.15 -10.58
C SER A 97 8.29 4.02 -10.62
N TRP A 98 8.35 5.03 -9.76
CA TRP A 98 9.53 5.90 -9.63
C TRP A 98 10.76 5.14 -9.13
N TYR A 99 10.59 4.27 -8.15
CA TYR A 99 11.66 3.41 -7.62
C TYR A 99 12.23 2.48 -8.71
N ILE A 100 11.35 1.80 -9.46
CA ILE A 100 11.77 0.90 -10.56
C ILE A 100 12.53 1.70 -11.62
N PHE A 101 12.01 2.85 -12.03
CA PHE A 101 12.63 3.70 -13.04
C PHE A 101 14.01 4.22 -12.58
N SER A 102 14.12 4.63 -11.32
CA SER A 102 15.38 5.04 -10.70
C SER A 102 16.40 3.90 -10.67
N THR A 103 15.96 2.69 -10.33
CA THR A 103 16.83 1.51 -10.27
C THR A 103 17.36 1.12 -11.67
N ILE A 104 16.52 1.19 -12.71
CA ILE A 104 16.91 0.88 -14.09
C ILE A 104 17.94 1.88 -14.62
N ASN A 105 17.80 3.17 -14.30
CA ASN A 105 18.70 4.22 -14.78
C ASN A 105 19.98 4.36 -13.94
N GLY A 106 20.15 3.58 -12.87
CA GLY A 106 21.34 3.58 -12.02
C GLY A 106 21.57 4.83 -11.19
N SER A 107 20.62 5.79 -11.21
CA SER A 107 20.66 7.02 -10.41
C SER A 107 19.23 7.46 -10.07
N SER A 108 19.07 8.17 -8.95
CA SER A 108 17.77 8.77 -8.63
C SER A 108 17.34 9.70 -9.75
N PHE A 109 16.19 9.43 -10.35
CA PHE A 109 15.64 10.25 -11.43
C PHE A 109 15.45 11.69 -10.95
N LEU A 110 16.11 12.64 -11.61
CA LEU A 110 16.18 14.07 -11.21
C LEU A 110 16.74 14.32 -9.80
N GLY A 111 17.49 13.38 -9.21
CA GLY A 111 17.94 13.52 -7.81
C GLY A 111 16.83 13.42 -6.76
N ILE A 112 15.60 13.04 -7.18
CA ILE A 112 14.42 12.98 -6.32
C ILE A 112 14.19 11.54 -5.89
N GLU A 113 14.08 11.32 -4.58
CA GLU A 113 13.77 10.00 -4.03
C GLU A 113 12.31 9.60 -4.29
N PRO A 114 12.02 8.27 -4.46
CA PRO A 114 10.68 7.74 -4.72
C PRO A 114 9.60 8.16 -3.70
N PHE A 115 10.02 8.48 -2.49
CA PHE A 115 9.19 8.96 -1.40
C PHE A 115 8.45 10.26 -1.72
N TYR A 116 9.13 11.24 -2.35
CA TYR A 116 8.55 12.56 -2.61
C TYR A 116 7.38 12.56 -3.59
N PRO A 117 7.50 11.96 -4.79
CA PRO A 117 6.36 11.90 -5.72
C PRO A 117 5.18 11.12 -5.14
N GLY A 118 5.44 10.12 -4.28
CA GLY A 118 4.39 9.42 -3.56
C GLY A 118 3.63 10.31 -2.58
N ILE A 119 4.33 11.08 -1.74
CA ILE A 119 3.68 12.02 -0.81
C ILE A 119 2.92 13.11 -1.57
N LEU A 120 3.51 13.70 -2.61
CA LEU A 120 2.83 14.73 -3.41
C LEU A 120 1.53 14.21 -4.02
N SER A 121 1.54 12.99 -4.54
CA SER A 121 0.32 12.35 -5.09
C SER A 121 -0.72 12.07 -4.01
N SER A 122 -0.30 11.66 -2.81
CA SER A 122 -1.19 11.43 -1.68
C SER A 122 -1.85 12.72 -1.19
N ILE A 123 -1.08 13.82 -1.08
CA ILE A 123 -1.58 15.15 -0.74
C ILE A 123 -2.55 15.66 -1.81
N GLY A 124 -2.19 15.54 -3.09
CA GLY A 124 -3.05 15.95 -4.20
C GLY A 124 -4.40 15.24 -4.18
N TYR A 125 -4.38 13.93 -3.94
CA TYR A 125 -5.62 13.14 -3.84
C TYR A 125 -6.45 13.51 -2.60
N PHE A 126 -5.81 13.86 -1.48
CA PHE A 126 -6.48 14.38 -0.29
C PHE A 126 -7.25 15.68 -0.59
N TYR A 127 -6.61 16.64 -1.23
CA TYR A 127 -7.26 17.89 -1.63
C TYR A 127 -8.42 17.64 -2.61
N PHE A 128 -8.26 16.73 -3.55
CA PHE A 128 -9.29 16.35 -4.51
C PHE A 128 -10.54 15.80 -3.80
N ILE A 129 -10.38 14.91 -2.82
CA ILE A 129 -11.49 14.37 -2.02
C ILE A 129 -12.16 15.49 -1.22
N GLN A 130 -11.38 16.39 -0.62
CA GLN A 130 -11.91 17.47 0.22
C GLN A 130 -12.75 18.44 -0.60
N ILE A 131 -12.32 18.79 -1.81
CA ILE A 131 -13.09 19.66 -2.73
C ILE A 131 -14.37 18.96 -3.18
N GLY A 132 -14.29 17.69 -3.56
CA GLY A 132 -15.45 16.91 -3.97
C GLY A 132 -16.54 16.81 -2.89
N ASN A 133 -16.13 16.61 -1.62
CA ASN A 133 -17.08 16.58 -0.51
C ASN A 133 -17.70 17.95 -0.21
N LYS A 134 -16.95 19.04 -0.39
CA LYS A 134 -17.46 20.40 -0.16
C LYS A 134 -18.52 20.82 -1.20
N ASN A 135 -18.40 20.33 -2.43
CA ASN A 135 -19.38 20.59 -3.48
C ASN A 135 -20.64 19.75 -3.26
N ALA A 136 -20.53 18.49 -2.86
CA ALA A 136 -21.67 17.61 -2.56
C ALA A 136 -22.51 18.04 -1.33
N SER A 137 -22.02 18.96 -0.50
CA SER A 137 -22.75 19.51 0.66
C SER A 137 -23.44 20.85 0.35
N ARG A 138 -23.34 21.34 -0.89
CA ARG A 138 -23.95 22.59 -1.33
C ARG A 138 -25.19 22.39 -2.21
N ASP A 139 -25.36 21.17 -2.74
CA ASP A 139 -26.55 20.71 -3.44
C ASP A 139 -27.48 19.97 -2.45
#